data_cd3cd357fab9d55ee481193b4fc3004b
#
_entry.id   cd3cd357fab9d55ee481193b4fc3004b
#
_cell.length_a   1.000
_cell.length_b   1.000
_cell.length_c   1.000
_cell.angle_alpha   90.00
_cell.angle_beta   90.00
_cell.angle_gamma   90.00
#
_symmetry.space_group_name_H-M   'P 1'
#
loop_
_entity.id
_entity.type
_entity.pdbx_description
1 polymer ?
#
loop_
_entity_poly.entity_id
_entity_poly.type
_entity_poly.pdbx_seq_one_letter_code
_entity_poly.pdbx_strand_id
1 'polypeptide(L)'
;MIYPIALPDRLELLVTLGDEQRQFTVPTPETTLRDEVQHFRELLEKRTTNEYVVPARQLYDQLIRPMEGVLAAHHIDTLVIVPDYTLRTIPFAALHDGRGFLMDRYATAIAPSMHLTDPRPLQATPGTALVLGISKSVQGYVDLPNVATEVTAVHEIEGGDELLNDQFSRARFEAELRRVPYNIVHIASHGQFGNDPSQTFVLAFDGQLTMDDLERDIKFGERRDKALELLILSACETASGDDRAALGLAGVALKAGARSALATLWYISDKAAGELIVDFYRGLQSGTLSKAHALQGAQRALAADPRYAHPAYWAPFLLIGNWL
;
A
#
# COMPACT_ATOMS: atom_id res chain seq x y z
N MET A 1 3.93 -10.54 14.23
CA MET A 1 4.65 -9.39 13.65
C MET A 1 6.10 -9.74 13.42
N ILE A 2 6.73 -9.18 12.42
CA ILE A 2 8.11 -9.48 12.01
C ILE A 2 8.90 -8.17 11.96
N TYR A 3 10.04 -8.12 12.64
CA TYR A 3 10.98 -7.00 12.65
C TYR A 3 12.30 -7.48 12.04
N PRO A 4 12.51 -7.32 10.75
CA PRO A 4 13.81 -7.57 10.14
C PRO A 4 14.73 -6.38 10.42
N ILE A 5 15.86 -6.65 11.09
CA ILE A 5 16.86 -5.65 11.48
C ILE A 5 18.15 -5.96 10.74
N ALA A 6 18.51 -5.14 9.79
CA ALA A 6 19.75 -5.26 9.05
C ALA A 6 20.91 -4.70 9.87
N LEU A 7 21.90 -5.56 10.16
CA LEU A 7 23.12 -5.21 10.88
C LEU A 7 24.32 -5.30 9.92
N PRO A 8 25.46 -4.66 10.22
CA PRO A 8 26.59 -4.65 9.32
C PRO A 8 27.11 -6.03 8.88
N ASP A 9 26.91 -7.06 9.71
CA ASP A 9 27.43 -8.43 9.52
C ASP A 9 26.33 -9.50 9.39
N ARG A 10 25.09 -9.20 9.66
CA ARG A 10 23.99 -10.15 9.66
C ARG A 10 22.61 -9.50 9.62
N LEU A 11 21.58 -10.30 9.37
CA LEU A 11 20.17 -9.93 9.53
C LEU A 11 19.58 -10.63 10.77
N GLU A 12 18.94 -9.86 11.62
CA GLU A 12 18.16 -10.39 12.77
C GLU A 12 16.67 -10.28 12.45
N LEU A 13 15.93 -11.37 12.65
CA LEU A 13 14.49 -11.42 12.49
C LEU A 13 13.85 -11.61 13.88
N LEU A 14 13.26 -10.56 14.41
CA LEU A 14 12.47 -10.64 15.64
C LEU A 14 11.01 -10.89 15.27
N VAL A 15 10.45 -11.97 15.80
CA VAL A 15 9.07 -12.40 15.48
C VAL A 15 8.25 -12.42 16.76
N THR A 16 7.13 -11.72 16.75
CA THR A 16 6.14 -11.72 17.83
C THR A 16 4.90 -12.48 17.38
N LEU A 17 4.51 -13.51 18.14
CA LEU A 17 3.38 -14.40 17.90
C LEU A 17 2.51 -14.45 19.18
N GLY A 18 1.51 -13.56 19.26
CA GLY A 18 0.81 -13.33 20.52
C GLY A 18 1.80 -12.86 21.60
N ASP A 19 1.89 -13.61 22.70
CA ASP A 19 2.80 -13.32 23.81
C ASP A 19 4.19 -13.96 23.65
N GLU A 20 4.40 -14.75 22.59
CA GLU A 20 5.66 -15.42 22.32
C GLU A 20 6.56 -14.55 21.43
N GLN A 21 7.85 -14.50 21.75
CA GLN A 21 8.87 -13.86 20.93
C GLN A 21 9.92 -14.87 20.51
N ARG A 22 10.33 -14.79 19.24
CA ARG A 22 11.38 -15.60 18.62
C ARG A 22 12.38 -14.71 17.92
N GLN A 23 13.62 -15.15 17.88
CA GLN A 23 14.71 -14.50 17.15
C GLN A 23 15.36 -15.51 16.21
N PHE A 24 15.61 -15.08 14.98
CA PHE A 24 16.36 -15.84 13.98
C PHE A 24 17.47 -14.96 13.44
N THR A 25 18.67 -15.55 13.37
CA THR A 25 19.86 -14.87 12.82
C THR A 25 20.17 -15.44 11.45
N VAL A 26 20.31 -14.58 10.47
CA VAL A 26 20.66 -14.92 9.08
C VAL A 26 22.00 -14.27 8.75
N PRO A 27 23.02 -15.01 8.26
CA PRO A 27 24.36 -14.48 8.03
C PRO A 27 24.43 -13.67 6.73
N THR A 28 23.56 -12.65 6.61
CA THR A 28 23.50 -11.74 5.45
C THR A 28 23.82 -10.34 5.94
N PRO A 29 24.97 -9.77 5.52
CA PRO A 29 25.34 -8.39 5.82
C PRO A 29 24.34 -7.37 5.24
N GLU A 30 24.17 -6.22 5.91
CA GLU A 30 23.29 -5.14 5.46
C GLU A 30 23.57 -4.73 4.00
N THR A 31 24.84 -4.62 3.61
CA THR A 31 25.22 -4.23 2.24
C THR A 31 24.76 -5.24 1.21
N THR A 32 24.92 -6.54 1.48
CA THR A 32 24.45 -7.62 0.59
C THR A 32 22.93 -7.60 0.48
N LEU A 33 22.22 -7.47 1.60
CA LEU A 33 20.76 -7.39 1.62
C LEU A 33 20.26 -6.19 0.80
N ARG A 34 20.92 -5.04 0.91
CA ARG A 34 20.58 -3.83 0.16
C ARG A 34 20.71 -4.07 -1.36
N ASP A 35 21.82 -4.64 -1.79
CA ASP A 35 22.10 -4.91 -3.21
C ASP A 35 21.07 -5.91 -3.77
N GLU A 36 20.72 -6.95 -3.01
CA GLU A 36 19.71 -7.94 -3.39
C GLU A 36 18.30 -7.33 -3.49
N VAL A 37 17.93 -6.48 -2.53
CA VAL A 37 16.65 -5.75 -2.54
C VAL A 37 16.55 -4.83 -3.75
N GLN A 38 17.61 -4.05 -4.02
CA GLN A 38 17.63 -3.16 -5.18
C GLN A 38 17.52 -3.97 -6.48
N HIS A 39 18.29 -5.04 -6.62
CA HIS A 39 18.25 -5.91 -7.80
C HIS A 39 16.87 -6.56 -7.99
N PHE A 40 16.27 -7.07 -6.92
CA PHE A 40 14.92 -7.62 -6.96
C PHE A 40 13.90 -6.60 -7.46
N ARG A 41 13.95 -5.38 -6.93
CA ARG A 41 13.06 -4.30 -7.32
C ARG A 41 13.22 -3.92 -8.80
N GLU A 42 14.44 -3.73 -9.27
CA GLU A 42 14.72 -3.42 -10.68
C GLU A 42 14.16 -4.49 -11.65
N LEU A 43 14.25 -5.77 -11.26
CA LEU A 43 13.74 -6.87 -12.07
C LEU A 43 12.21 -6.99 -12.00
N LEU A 44 11.58 -6.69 -10.87
CA LEU A 44 10.13 -6.65 -10.76
C LEU A 44 9.47 -5.62 -11.67
N GLU A 45 10.11 -4.48 -11.90
CA GLU A 45 9.58 -3.44 -12.76
C GLU A 45 9.70 -3.79 -14.26
N LYS A 46 10.54 -4.77 -14.63
CA LYS A 46 10.71 -5.28 -16.00
C LYS A 46 9.61 -6.29 -16.37
N ARG A 47 8.48 -5.80 -16.85
CA ARG A 47 7.27 -6.58 -17.15
C ARG A 47 7.42 -7.69 -18.21
N THR A 48 8.56 -7.75 -18.90
CA THR A 48 8.80 -8.65 -20.04
C THR A 48 9.65 -9.86 -19.70
N THR A 49 10.14 -9.99 -18.46
CA THR A 49 11.03 -11.08 -18.03
C THR A 49 10.58 -11.69 -16.71
N ASN A 50 11.00 -12.93 -16.44
CA ASN A 50 10.78 -13.59 -15.15
C ASN A 50 12.08 -13.67 -14.32
N GLU A 51 13.05 -12.82 -14.61
CA GLU A 51 14.35 -12.82 -13.93
C GLU A 51 14.22 -12.48 -12.43
N TYR A 52 13.17 -11.79 -12.03
CA TYR A 52 12.85 -11.47 -10.64
C TYR A 52 12.67 -12.70 -9.74
N VAL A 53 12.37 -13.90 -10.31
CA VAL A 53 12.11 -15.12 -9.53
C VAL A 53 13.32 -15.54 -8.69
N VAL A 54 14.53 -15.38 -9.23
CA VAL A 54 15.77 -15.76 -8.52
C VAL A 54 15.98 -14.88 -7.27
N PRO A 55 16.08 -13.55 -7.38
CA PRO A 55 16.21 -12.70 -6.19
C PRO A 55 14.98 -12.73 -5.26
N ALA A 56 13.76 -12.92 -5.80
CA ALA A 56 12.57 -13.13 -4.96
C ALA A 56 12.71 -14.34 -4.03
N ARG A 57 13.31 -15.42 -4.55
CA ARG A 57 13.58 -16.63 -3.76
C ARG A 57 14.71 -16.44 -2.76
N GLN A 58 15.78 -15.76 -3.15
CA GLN A 58 16.88 -15.44 -2.23
C GLN A 58 16.39 -14.63 -1.03
N LEU A 59 15.61 -13.58 -1.28
CA LEU A 59 15.00 -12.78 -0.22
C LEU A 59 13.98 -13.57 0.61
N TYR A 60 13.20 -14.45 0.01
CA TYR A 60 12.32 -15.35 0.75
C TYR A 60 13.10 -16.26 1.70
N ASP A 61 14.19 -16.87 1.22
CA ASP A 61 15.04 -17.77 2.01
C ASP A 61 15.71 -17.06 3.19
N GLN A 62 15.96 -15.75 3.08
CA GLN A 62 16.53 -14.93 4.15
C GLN A 62 15.47 -14.40 5.10
N LEU A 63 14.34 -13.88 4.59
CA LEU A 63 13.37 -13.12 5.37
C LEU A 63 12.22 -13.96 5.94
N ILE A 64 11.86 -15.07 5.28
CA ILE A 64 10.65 -15.85 5.64
C ILE A 64 11.00 -17.29 6.02
N ARG A 65 11.87 -17.96 5.24
CA ARG A 65 12.23 -19.38 5.44
C ARG A 65 12.64 -19.73 6.89
N PRO A 66 13.45 -18.92 7.59
CA PRO A 66 13.89 -19.25 8.94
C PRO A 66 12.73 -19.42 9.93
N MET A 67 11.60 -18.75 9.68
CA MET A 67 10.45 -18.76 10.60
C MET A 67 9.27 -19.62 10.12
N GLU A 68 9.30 -20.23 8.93
CA GLU A 68 8.16 -20.98 8.36
C GLU A 68 7.58 -22.03 9.32
N GLY A 69 8.44 -22.77 10.00
CA GLY A 69 7.99 -23.80 10.95
C GLY A 69 7.20 -23.23 12.11
N VAL A 70 7.61 -22.07 12.61
CA VAL A 70 6.93 -21.37 13.71
C VAL A 70 5.62 -20.76 13.22
N LEU A 71 5.63 -20.10 12.05
CA LEU A 71 4.42 -19.54 11.45
C LEU A 71 3.36 -20.62 11.21
N ALA A 72 3.76 -21.78 10.70
CA ALA A 72 2.85 -22.91 10.47
C ALA A 72 2.29 -23.48 11.77
N ALA A 73 3.12 -23.65 12.80
CA ALA A 73 2.70 -24.17 14.12
C ALA A 73 1.66 -23.27 14.81
N HIS A 74 1.73 -21.97 14.58
CA HIS A 74 0.78 -20.98 15.12
C HIS A 74 -0.38 -20.64 14.17
N HIS A 75 -0.53 -21.35 13.05
CA HIS A 75 -1.59 -21.12 12.05
C HIS A 75 -1.70 -19.66 11.61
N ILE A 76 -0.54 -19.00 11.41
CA ILE A 76 -0.50 -17.60 10.98
C ILE A 76 -0.97 -17.51 9.52
N ASP A 77 -1.85 -16.56 9.24
CA ASP A 77 -2.38 -16.22 7.91
C ASP A 77 -2.01 -14.80 7.47
N THR A 78 -1.59 -13.96 8.41
CA THR A 78 -1.26 -12.56 8.17
C THR A 78 0.12 -12.23 8.70
N LEU A 79 0.99 -11.67 7.85
CA LEU A 79 2.32 -11.18 8.21
C LEU A 79 2.31 -9.66 8.26
N VAL A 80 2.51 -9.12 9.46
CA VAL A 80 2.69 -7.68 9.66
C VAL A 80 4.18 -7.42 9.82
N ILE A 81 4.75 -6.71 8.85
CA ILE A 81 6.18 -6.45 8.78
C ILE A 81 6.46 -5.01 9.22
N VAL A 82 7.46 -4.85 10.08
CA VAL A 82 8.01 -3.54 10.48
C VAL A 82 9.39 -3.41 9.83
N PRO A 83 9.47 -3.02 8.56
CA PRO A 83 10.70 -3.10 7.78
C PRO A 83 11.68 -2.01 8.17
N ASP A 84 12.97 -2.38 8.18
CA ASP A 84 14.08 -1.45 8.35
C ASP A 84 14.60 -1.00 6.98
N TYR A 85 15.01 0.28 6.88
CA TYR A 85 15.67 0.90 5.72
C TYR A 85 15.20 0.37 4.33
N THR A 86 16.09 -0.29 3.58
CA THR A 86 15.85 -0.76 2.21
C THR A 86 14.70 -1.77 2.09
N LEU A 87 14.42 -2.52 3.15
CA LEU A 87 13.30 -3.46 3.17
C LEU A 87 11.92 -2.77 3.06
N ARG A 88 11.88 -1.45 3.22
CA ARG A 88 10.66 -0.65 3.02
C ARG A 88 10.22 -0.54 1.56
N THR A 89 11.10 -0.85 0.64
CA THR A 89 10.89 -0.70 -0.81
C THR A 89 10.46 -1.97 -1.50
N ILE A 90 10.42 -3.11 -0.80
CA ILE A 90 10.05 -4.39 -1.41
C ILE A 90 8.58 -4.73 -1.16
N PRO A 91 7.90 -5.24 -2.18
CA PRO A 91 6.58 -5.84 -2.03
C PRO A 91 6.73 -7.25 -1.47
N PHE A 92 6.59 -7.44 -0.17
CA PHE A 92 6.72 -8.75 0.46
C PHE A 92 5.81 -9.80 -0.17
N ALA A 93 4.62 -9.42 -0.63
CA ALA A 93 3.68 -10.29 -1.33
C ALA A 93 4.30 -11.03 -2.53
N ALA A 94 5.31 -10.43 -3.19
CA ALA A 94 6.01 -10.99 -4.37
C ALA A 94 7.26 -11.82 -4.04
N LEU A 95 7.61 -12.02 -2.78
CA LEU A 95 8.63 -13.01 -2.40
C LEU A 95 8.17 -14.41 -2.84
N HIS A 96 9.12 -15.28 -3.22
CA HIS A 96 8.81 -16.55 -3.86
C HIS A 96 9.49 -17.73 -3.16
N ASP A 97 8.73 -18.75 -2.71
CA ASP A 97 9.26 -19.89 -1.95
C ASP A 97 9.91 -20.98 -2.81
N GLY A 98 9.86 -20.83 -4.14
CA GLY A 98 10.24 -21.80 -5.17
C GLY A 98 9.05 -22.53 -5.79
N ARG A 99 7.84 -22.41 -5.24
CA ARG A 99 6.59 -23.01 -5.73
C ARG A 99 5.53 -21.95 -6.06
N GLY A 100 5.47 -20.88 -5.27
CA GLY A 100 4.50 -19.82 -5.41
C GLY A 100 4.94 -18.54 -4.68
N PHE A 101 4.13 -17.50 -4.80
CA PHE A 101 4.39 -16.23 -4.15
C PHE A 101 3.97 -16.25 -2.67
N LEU A 102 4.56 -15.37 -1.85
CA LEU A 102 4.21 -15.25 -0.44
C LEU A 102 2.72 -14.95 -0.25
N MET A 103 2.12 -14.15 -1.14
CA MET A 103 0.69 -13.84 -1.11
C MET A 103 -0.22 -15.07 -1.28
N ASP A 104 0.28 -16.18 -1.82
CA ASP A 104 -0.52 -17.41 -1.97
C ASP A 104 -0.81 -18.06 -0.60
N ARG A 105 -0.02 -17.70 0.42
CA ARG A 105 -0.11 -18.26 1.78
C ARG A 105 -0.46 -17.26 2.85
N TYR A 106 0.01 -16.03 2.71
CA TYR A 106 -0.10 -15.00 3.76
C TYR A 106 -0.61 -13.68 3.19
N ALA A 107 -1.55 -13.06 3.89
CA ALA A 107 -1.81 -11.65 3.72
C ALA A 107 -0.64 -10.83 4.29
N THR A 108 -0.30 -9.70 3.69
CA THR A 108 0.82 -8.88 4.12
C THR A 108 0.41 -7.45 4.41
N ALA A 109 0.97 -6.87 5.47
CA ALA A 109 0.83 -5.46 5.78
C ALA A 109 2.15 -4.90 6.33
N ILE A 110 2.37 -3.62 6.12
CA ILE A 110 3.52 -2.87 6.64
C ILE A 110 3.06 -2.05 7.84
N ALA A 111 3.72 -2.19 8.98
CA ALA A 111 3.53 -1.29 10.11
C ALA A 111 4.77 -0.40 10.28
N PRO A 112 4.62 0.92 10.39
CA PRO A 112 5.78 1.81 10.61
C PRO A 112 6.37 1.64 12.01
N SER A 113 5.54 1.30 12.99
CA SER A 113 5.93 0.84 14.34
C SER A 113 4.71 0.27 15.07
N MET A 114 4.93 -0.55 16.09
CA MET A 114 3.84 -1.06 16.93
C MET A 114 3.08 0.04 17.66
N HIS A 115 3.79 1.07 18.13
CA HIS A 115 3.18 2.14 18.92
C HIS A 115 2.34 3.12 18.09
N LEU A 116 2.52 3.11 16.76
CA LEU A 116 1.78 3.96 15.83
C LEU A 116 0.63 3.23 15.14
N THR A 117 0.43 1.94 15.44
CA THR A 117 -0.61 1.14 14.80
C THR A 117 -1.63 0.69 15.85
N ASP A 118 -2.87 1.09 15.66
CA ASP A 118 -3.99 0.67 16.49
C ASP A 118 -4.74 -0.48 15.81
N PRO A 119 -4.55 -1.74 16.23
CA PRO A 119 -5.07 -2.93 15.54
C PRO A 119 -6.53 -3.19 15.89
N ARG A 120 -7.42 -2.24 15.66
CA ARG A 120 -8.87 -2.44 15.76
C ARG A 120 -9.47 -2.73 14.39
N PRO A 121 -10.46 -3.63 14.27
CA PRO A 121 -11.16 -3.87 13.02
C PRO A 121 -11.71 -2.60 12.39
N LEU A 122 -11.81 -2.60 11.06
CA LEU A 122 -12.40 -1.50 10.29
C LEU A 122 -13.85 -1.29 10.76
N GLN A 123 -14.17 -0.09 11.20
CA GLN A 123 -15.54 0.30 11.48
C GLN A 123 -16.15 0.93 10.22
N ALA A 124 -16.53 0.08 9.26
CA ALA A 124 -17.18 0.55 8.06
C ALA A 124 -18.55 1.15 8.41
N THR A 125 -18.73 2.42 8.13
CA THR A 125 -20.04 3.08 8.15
C THR A 125 -20.41 3.35 6.69
N PRO A 126 -21.39 2.63 6.11
CA PRO A 126 -21.79 2.85 4.72
C PRO A 126 -22.12 4.32 4.44
N GLY A 127 -21.76 4.80 3.25
CA GLY A 127 -22.06 6.17 2.81
C GLY A 127 -21.15 7.26 3.39
N THR A 128 -20.00 6.91 3.96
CA THR A 128 -19.03 7.87 4.49
C THR A 128 -17.68 7.83 3.76
N ALA A 129 -17.68 7.51 2.47
CA ALA A 129 -16.51 7.61 1.60
C ALA A 129 -16.49 8.93 0.84
N LEU A 130 -15.29 9.49 0.64
CA LEU A 130 -15.01 10.55 -0.33
C LEU A 130 -14.16 9.96 -1.43
N VAL A 131 -14.74 9.82 -2.63
CA VAL A 131 -14.10 9.19 -3.79
C VAL A 131 -13.77 10.26 -4.84
N LEU A 132 -12.48 10.40 -5.14
CA LEU A 132 -11.97 11.49 -5.96
C LEU A 132 -11.13 10.94 -7.13
N GLY A 133 -11.22 11.59 -8.30
CA GLY A 133 -10.41 11.16 -9.42
C GLY A 133 -10.18 12.22 -10.51
N ILE A 134 -9.05 12.09 -11.19
CA ILE A 134 -8.70 12.85 -12.38
C ILE A 134 -8.50 11.87 -13.54
N SER A 135 -9.47 11.81 -14.45
CA SER A 135 -9.42 10.97 -15.64
C SER A 135 -8.98 11.72 -16.90
N LYS A 136 -9.05 13.04 -16.89
CA LYS A 136 -8.70 13.90 -18.03
C LYS A 136 -7.26 14.40 -17.94
N SER A 137 -6.65 14.67 -19.08
CA SER A 137 -5.35 15.36 -19.12
C SER A 137 -5.47 16.75 -18.50
N VAL A 138 -4.66 17.03 -17.49
CA VAL A 138 -4.62 18.32 -16.79
C VAL A 138 -3.17 18.68 -16.43
N GLN A 139 -2.83 19.95 -16.47
CA GLN A 139 -1.53 20.50 -16.03
C GLN A 139 -0.30 19.80 -16.66
N GLY A 140 -0.43 19.30 -17.90
CA GLY A 140 0.65 18.63 -18.63
C GLY A 140 0.75 17.13 -18.35
N TYR A 141 -0.06 16.58 -17.45
CA TYR A 141 -0.17 15.13 -17.23
C TYR A 141 -1.11 14.49 -18.26
N VAL A 142 -0.81 13.24 -18.63
CA VAL A 142 -1.64 12.46 -19.55
C VAL A 142 -2.98 12.09 -18.94
N ASP A 143 -3.94 11.72 -19.75
CA ASP A 143 -5.22 11.20 -19.29
C ASP A 143 -5.08 9.80 -18.65
N LEU A 144 -5.97 9.52 -17.70
CA LEU A 144 -6.13 8.25 -17.01
C LEU A 144 -7.57 7.74 -17.21
N PRO A 145 -7.92 7.23 -18.40
CA PRO A 145 -9.31 7.00 -18.78
C PRO A 145 -10.04 5.99 -17.87
N ASN A 146 -9.33 5.01 -17.25
CA ASN A 146 -9.94 4.04 -16.37
C ASN A 146 -10.27 4.59 -14.97
N VAL A 147 -9.69 5.72 -14.57
CA VAL A 147 -10.01 6.40 -13.30
C VAL A 147 -11.48 6.73 -13.18
N ALA A 148 -12.13 7.17 -14.27
CA ALA A 148 -13.58 7.44 -14.23
C ALA A 148 -14.39 6.18 -13.86
N THR A 149 -14.02 5.03 -14.44
CA THR A 149 -14.66 3.74 -14.13
C THR A 149 -14.34 3.27 -12.71
N GLU A 150 -13.11 3.43 -12.25
CA GLU A 150 -12.68 3.10 -10.88
C GLU A 150 -13.47 3.91 -9.85
N VAL A 151 -13.49 5.24 -10.00
CA VAL A 151 -14.18 6.16 -9.10
C VAL A 151 -15.66 5.84 -9.00
N THR A 152 -16.35 5.66 -10.14
CA THR A 152 -17.77 5.29 -10.14
C THR A 152 -18.02 3.93 -9.50
N ALA A 153 -17.20 2.91 -9.79
CA ALA A 153 -17.36 1.59 -9.20
C ALA A 153 -17.11 1.60 -7.67
N VAL A 154 -16.10 2.34 -7.20
CA VAL A 154 -15.85 2.49 -5.77
C VAL A 154 -16.99 3.24 -5.09
N HIS A 155 -17.50 4.31 -5.71
CA HIS A 155 -18.66 5.04 -5.20
C HIS A 155 -19.92 4.16 -5.11
N GLU A 156 -20.17 3.31 -6.12
CA GLU A 156 -21.29 2.35 -6.08
C GLU A 156 -21.18 1.33 -4.93
N ILE A 157 -19.94 0.92 -4.57
CA ILE A 157 -19.68 -0.03 -3.48
C ILE A 157 -19.79 0.65 -2.11
N GLU A 158 -19.14 1.79 -1.91
CA GLU A 158 -18.99 2.43 -0.59
C GLU A 158 -20.04 3.50 -0.32
N GLY A 159 -20.64 4.07 -1.36
CA GLY A 159 -21.49 5.26 -1.25
C GLY A 159 -20.70 6.51 -0.90
N GLY A 160 -21.39 7.53 -0.40
CA GLY A 160 -20.76 8.81 0.01
C GLY A 160 -20.76 9.86 -1.09
N ASP A 161 -19.68 10.63 -1.21
CA ASP A 161 -19.55 11.71 -2.18
C ASP A 161 -18.48 11.36 -3.25
N GLU A 162 -18.80 11.66 -4.52
CA GLU A 162 -17.92 11.49 -5.67
C GLU A 162 -17.52 12.85 -6.25
N LEU A 163 -16.21 13.07 -6.49
CA LEU A 163 -15.70 14.25 -7.17
C LEU A 163 -14.78 13.82 -8.32
N LEU A 164 -15.23 13.99 -9.56
CA LEU A 164 -14.48 13.60 -10.74
C LEU A 164 -14.06 14.82 -11.57
N ASN A 165 -12.81 14.86 -12.00
CA ASN A 165 -12.22 15.89 -12.85
C ASN A 165 -12.35 17.31 -12.26
N ASP A 166 -13.05 18.23 -12.94
CA ASP A 166 -13.22 19.62 -12.53
C ASP A 166 -13.96 19.80 -11.19
N GLN A 167 -14.66 18.79 -10.72
CA GLN A 167 -15.23 18.77 -9.39
C GLN A 167 -14.17 18.50 -8.31
N PHE A 168 -13.08 17.78 -8.61
CA PHE A 168 -11.97 17.55 -7.71
C PHE A 168 -10.98 18.70 -7.78
N SER A 169 -11.33 19.86 -7.21
CA SER A 169 -10.42 20.98 -6.96
C SER A 169 -9.90 20.96 -5.51
N ARG A 170 -8.76 21.63 -5.27
CA ARG A 170 -8.19 21.74 -3.91
C ARG A 170 -9.17 22.34 -2.91
N ALA A 171 -9.84 23.42 -3.31
CA ALA A 171 -10.82 24.09 -2.46
C ALA A 171 -12.04 23.22 -2.17
N ARG A 172 -12.50 22.42 -3.15
CA ARG A 172 -13.62 21.49 -2.95
C ARG A 172 -13.22 20.32 -2.05
N PHE A 173 -12.03 19.77 -2.21
CA PHE A 173 -11.49 18.73 -1.32
C PHE A 173 -11.48 19.18 0.14
N GLU A 174 -10.88 20.35 0.42
CA GLU A 174 -10.85 20.94 1.76
C GLU A 174 -12.28 21.15 2.31
N ALA A 175 -13.19 21.71 1.49
CA ALA A 175 -14.56 21.97 1.91
C ALA A 175 -15.31 20.68 2.28
N GLU A 176 -15.15 19.61 1.50
CA GLU A 176 -15.80 18.32 1.79
C GLU A 176 -15.27 17.70 3.08
N LEU A 177 -13.96 17.65 3.30
CA LEU A 177 -13.38 17.14 4.54
C LEU A 177 -13.80 17.94 5.77
N ARG A 178 -14.11 19.24 5.59
CA ARG A 178 -14.67 20.07 6.67
C ARG A 178 -16.16 19.83 6.89
N ARG A 179 -16.89 19.47 5.85
CA ARG A 179 -18.35 19.27 5.87
C ARG A 179 -18.74 17.92 6.46
N VAL A 180 -18.08 16.84 6.03
CA VAL A 180 -18.42 15.47 6.38
C VAL A 180 -17.22 14.77 7.03
N PRO A 181 -17.39 14.04 8.14
CA PRO A 181 -16.34 13.21 8.72
C PRO A 181 -16.26 11.88 7.95
N TYR A 182 -15.61 11.90 6.80
CA TYR A 182 -15.39 10.68 6.02
C TYR A 182 -14.50 9.71 6.78
N ASN A 183 -14.82 8.43 6.72
CA ASN A 183 -13.97 7.36 7.25
C ASN A 183 -13.09 6.73 6.17
N ILE A 184 -13.43 6.91 4.89
CA ILE A 184 -12.61 6.49 3.74
C ILE A 184 -12.39 7.71 2.84
N VAL A 185 -11.14 7.92 2.42
CA VAL A 185 -10.78 8.85 1.35
C VAL A 185 -10.04 8.06 0.29
N HIS A 186 -10.58 8.05 -0.93
CA HIS A 186 -10.00 7.41 -2.10
C HIS A 186 -9.66 8.47 -3.15
N ILE A 187 -8.39 8.50 -3.57
CA ILE A 187 -7.89 9.44 -4.57
C ILE A 187 -7.24 8.65 -5.71
N ALA A 188 -7.88 8.68 -6.88
CA ALA A 188 -7.37 8.10 -8.12
C ALA A 188 -6.88 9.24 -9.05
N SER A 189 -5.58 9.53 -9.01
CA SER A 189 -4.99 10.64 -9.75
C SER A 189 -3.49 10.47 -9.90
N HIS A 190 -2.88 11.25 -10.78
CA HIS A 190 -1.42 11.39 -10.77
C HIS A 190 -0.91 11.86 -9.41
N GLY A 191 0.23 11.33 -8.99
CA GLY A 191 0.92 11.75 -7.80
C GLY A 191 2.42 11.53 -7.97
N GLN A 192 3.20 12.40 -7.36
CA GLN A 192 4.64 12.27 -7.31
C GLN A 192 5.06 12.19 -5.85
N PHE A 193 5.91 11.21 -5.54
CA PHE A 193 6.45 11.00 -4.20
C PHE A 193 7.97 10.97 -4.28
N GLY A 194 8.59 11.94 -3.63
CA GLY A 194 10.04 12.13 -3.65
C GLY A 194 10.61 12.28 -2.24
N ASN A 195 11.92 12.46 -2.17
CA ASN A 195 12.65 12.68 -0.91
C ASN A 195 12.35 14.04 -0.27
N ASP A 196 11.96 15.00 -1.09
CA ASP A 196 11.59 16.33 -0.65
C ASP A 196 10.07 16.40 -0.47
N PRO A 197 9.57 16.67 0.75
CA PRO A 197 8.13 16.84 0.98
C PRO A 197 7.49 17.91 0.08
N SER A 198 8.26 18.91 -0.36
CA SER A 198 7.77 19.96 -1.25
C SER A 198 7.53 19.47 -2.70
N GLN A 199 8.16 18.33 -3.07
CA GLN A 199 8.00 17.68 -4.37
C GLN A 199 7.03 16.49 -4.31
N THR A 200 6.46 16.24 -3.14
CA THR A 200 5.52 15.14 -2.93
C THR A 200 4.10 15.69 -2.92
N PHE A 201 3.28 15.24 -3.88
CA PHE A 201 1.93 15.74 -4.07
C PHE A 201 1.02 14.71 -4.77
N VAL A 202 -0.27 14.95 -4.67
CA VAL A 202 -1.32 14.36 -5.51
C VAL A 202 -1.93 15.47 -6.37
N LEU A 203 -2.26 15.14 -7.62
CA LEU A 203 -2.80 16.11 -8.57
C LEU A 203 -4.32 16.27 -8.36
N ALA A 204 -4.77 17.49 -8.04
CA ALA A 204 -6.15 17.92 -8.20
C ALA A 204 -6.31 18.63 -9.56
N PHE A 205 -7.54 18.90 -9.97
CA PHE A 205 -7.83 19.51 -11.29
C PHE A 205 -7.19 20.90 -11.44
N ASP A 206 -7.17 21.69 -10.38
CA ASP A 206 -6.69 23.08 -10.36
C ASP A 206 -5.26 23.24 -9.79
N GLY A 207 -4.60 22.17 -9.40
CA GLY A 207 -3.23 22.24 -8.85
C GLY A 207 -2.83 21.02 -8.08
N GLN A 208 -1.64 21.09 -7.47
CA GLN A 208 -1.08 20.05 -6.63
C GLN A 208 -1.62 20.16 -5.20
N LEU A 209 -2.06 19.05 -4.65
CA LEU A 209 -2.28 18.86 -3.21
C LEU A 209 -0.97 18.33 -2.62
N THR A 210 -0.24 19.18 -1.94
CA THR A 210 1.00 18.79 -1.26
C THR A 210 0.71 17.88 -0.08
N MET A 211 1.76 17.23 0.44
CA MET A 211 1.62 16.40 1.62
C MET A 211 1.18 17.20 2.85
N ASP A 212 1.64 18.44 2.98
CA ASP A 212 1.22 19.33 4.06
C ASP A 212 -0.26 19.73 3.93
N ASP A 213 -0.75 19.92 2.70
CA ASP A 213 -2.18 20.15 2.44
C ASP A 213 -3.01 18.94 2.84
N LEU A 214 -2.63 17.73 2.41
CA LEU A 214 -3.31 16.49 2.77
C LEU A 214 -3.32 16.28 4.29
N GLU A 215 -2.17 16.44 4.95
CA GLU A 215 -2.06 16.33 6.42
C GLU A 215 -2.97 17.34 7.13
N ARG A 216 -2.93 18.61 6.72
CA ARG A 216 -3.76 19.66 7.29
C ARG A 216 -5.25 19.37 7.12
N ASP A 217 -5.67 18.99 5.91
CA ASP A 217 -7.07 18.88 5.55
C ASP A 217 -7.69 17.60 6.15
N ILE A 218 -6.96 16.50 6.21
CA ILE A 218 -7.39 15.27 6.88
C ILE A 218 -7.50 15.50 8.40
N LYS A 219 -6.53 16.15 9.04
CA LYS A 219 -6.58 16.48 10.47
C LYS A 219 -7.76 17.38 10.85
N PHE A 220 -8.27 18.20 9.95
CA PHE A 220 -9.51 18.94 10.21
C PHE A 220 -10.72 18.01 10.35
N GLY A 221 -10.78 16.92 9.61
CA GLY A 221 -11.82 15.89 9.73
C GLY A 221 -11.79 15.16 11.07
N GLU A 222 -10.61 14.88 11.61
CA GLU A 222 -10.41 14.17 12.88
C GLU A 222 -10.89 14.92 14.13
N ARG A 223 -10.94 16.23 14.09
CA ARG A 223 -11.46 17.04 15.23
C ARG A 223 -12.92 16.73 15.58
N ARG A 224 -13.58 15.83 14.84
CA ARG A 224 -14.98 15.41 15.04
C ARG A 224 -15.11 14.01 15.66
N ASP A 225 -14.14 13.55 16.42
CA ASP A 225 -14.15 12.24 17.13
C ASP A 225 -14.17 10.99 16.23
N LYS A 226 -13.90 11.13 14.91
CA LYS A 226 -13.79 10.00 13.99
C LYS A 226 -12.46 10.09 13.23
N ALA A 227 -11.59 9.11 13.46
CA ALA A 227 -10.36 8.95 12.68
C ALA A 227 -10.68 8.53 11.24
N LEU A 228 -9.85 8.96 10.29
CA LEU A 228 -9.88 8.42 8.93
C LEU A 228 -9.39 6.95 8.99
N GLU A 229 -10.27 6.01 8.68
CA GLU A 229 -9.95 4.58 8.76
C GLU A 229 -9.03 4.15 7.62
N LEU A 230 -9.24 4.68 6.40
CA LEU A 230 -8.53 4.27 5.22
C LEU A 230 -8.30 5.42 4.25
N LEU A 231 -7.05 5.66 3.89
CA LEU A 231 -6.65 6.52 2.77
C LEU A 231 -6.12 5.65 1.64
N ILE A 232 -6.72 5.75 0.45
CA ILE A 232 -6.23 5.05 -0.74
C ILE A 232 -5.72 6.08 -1.74
N LEU A 233 -4.50 5.82 -2.23
CA LEU A 233 -3.85 6.58 -3.28
C LEU A 233 -3.57 5.64 -4.46
N SER A 234 -4.50 5.65 -5.42
CA SER A 234 -4.45 4.87 -6.65
C SER A 234 -3.79 5.68 -7.76
N ALA A 235 -3.01 5.03 -8.61
CA ALA A 235 -2.33 5.64 -9.76
C ALA A 235 -1.28 6.70 -9.39
N CYS A 236 -0.34 6.35 -8.53
CA CYS A 236 0.79 7.21 -8.16
C CYS A 236 2.03 6.87 -8.99
N GLU A 237 2.64 7.87 -9.60
CA GLU A 237 3.97 7.78 -10.18
C GLU A 237 4.98 8.02 -9.04
N THR A 238 5.51 6.95 -8.45
CA THR A 238 6.61 7.11 -7.50
C THR A 238 7.86 7.50 -8.29
N ALA A 239 8.42 8.67 -7.97
CA ALA A 239 9.73 9.03 -8.49
C ALA A 239 10.75 7.95 -8.10
N SER A 240 11.34 7.37 -9.13
CA SER A 240 12.49 6.46 -9.15
C SER A 240 13.17 6.17 -7.81
N GLY A 241 12.96 4.95 -7.29
CA GLY A 241 14.05 4.23 -6.63
C GLY A 241 14.50 4.65 -5.23
N ASP A 242 13.84 5.58 -4.55
CA ASP A 242 14.28 6.02 -3.24
C ASP A 242 13.55 5.33 -2.09
N ASP A 243 14.33 4.78 -1.16
CA ASP A 243 13.87 4.10 0.06
C ASP A 243 12.93 4.95 0.93
N ARG A 244 12.98 6.28 0.78
CA ARG A 244 12.17 7.24 1.51
C ARG A 244 10.80 7.50 0.87
N ALA A 245 10.67 7.33 -0.45
CA ALA A 245 9.45 7.62 -1.18
C ALA A 245 8.31 6.63 -0.80
N ALA A 246 8.62 5.35 -0.66
CA ALA A 246 7.64 4.32 -0.29
C ALA A 246 7.02 4.56 1.10
N LEU A 247 7.79 5.12 2.04
CA LEU A 247 7.28 5.52 3.36
C LEU A 247 6.78 6.96 3.40
N GLY A 248 7.17 7.79 2.46
CA GLY A 248 6.67 9.17 2.37
C GLY A 248 5.14 9.19 2.36
N LEU A 249 4.54 8.41 1.49
CA LEU A 249 3.09 8.23 1.35
C LEU A 249 2.44 7.71 2.62
N ALA A 250 2.97 6.60 3.12
CA ALA A 250 2.47 5.98 4.33
C ALA A 250 2.65 6.85 5.57
N GLY A 251 3.83 7.48 5.66
CA GLY A 251 4.14 8.40 6.75
C GLY A 251 3.21 9.60 6.75
N VAL A 252 2.78 10.07 5.57
CA VAL A 252 1.84 11.18 5.47
C VAL A 252 0.43 10.75 5.84
N ALA A 253 -0.06 9.63 5.31
CA ALA A 253 -1.37 9.11 5.67
C ALA A 253 -1.49 8.94 7.20
N LEU A 254 -0.46 8.34 7.81
CA LEU A 254 -0.45 8.13 9.26
C LEU A 254 -0.20 9.42 10.05
N LYS A 255 0.63 10.35 9.57
CA LYS A 255 0.78 11.69 10.17
C LYS A 255 -0.49 12.50 10.04
N ALA A 256 -1.22 12.33 8.94
CA ALA A 256 -2.54 12.93 8.73
C ALA A 256 -3.62 12.31 9.62
N GLY A 257 -3.30 11.21 10.35
CA GLY A 257 -4.22 10.56 11.27
C GLY A 257 -5.00 9.39 10.67
N ALA A 258 -4.75 9.01 9.42
CA ALA A 258 -5.34 7.81 8.84
C ALA A 258 -4.82 6.56 9.58
N ARG A 259 -5.73 5.65 9.94
CA ARG A 259 -5.35 4.39 10.58
C ARG A 259 -4.67 3.42 9.62
N SER A 260 -5.03 3.50 8.33
CA SER A 260 -4.47 2.69 7.27
C SER A 260 -4.29 3.50 6.00
N ALA A 261 -3.29 3.14 5.21
CA ALA A 261 -3.13 3.62 3.85
C ALA A 261 -2.92 2.46 2.88
N LEU A 262 -3.50 2.54 1.70
CA LEU A 262 -3.17 1.69 0.57
C LEU A 262 -2.49 2.56 -0.50
N ALA A 263 -1.27 2.22 -0.84
CA ALA A 263 -0.45 2.98 -1.78
C ALA A 263 0.39 2.07 -2.67
N THR A 264 0.99 2.61 -3.72
CA THR A 264 1.78 1.84 -4.69
C THR A 264 3.26 2.21 -4.66
N LEU A 265 4.13 1.21 -4.85
CA LEU A 265 5.59 1.38 -4.87
C LEU A 265 6.13 1.93 -6.20
N TRP A 266 5.42 1.72 -7.31
CA TRP A 266 5.79 2.18 -8.65
C TRP A 266 4.55 2.32 -9.53
N TYR A 267 4.74 2.93 -10.70
CA TYR A 267 3.67 3.14 -11.66
C TYR A 267 3.09 1.83 -12.19
N ILE A 268 1.78 1.71 -12.13
CA ILE A 268 1.00 0.59 -12.66
C ILE A 268 0.14 1.12 -13.81
N SER A 269 -0.25 0.22 -14.72
CA SER A 269 -1.24 0.61 -15.71
C SER A 269 -2.55 0.98 -15.02
N ASP A 270 -3.11 2.11 -15.39
CA ASP A 270 -4.39 2.65 -14.94
C ASP A 270 -5.50 1.56 -14.87
N LYS A 271 -5.59 0.70 -15.90
CA LYS A 271 -6.58 -0.38 -15.94
C LYS A 271 -6.34 -1.46 -14.88
N ALA A 272 -5.10 -1.92 -14.71
CA ALA A 272 -4.77 -2.94 -13.71
C ALA A 272 -4.97 -2.42 -12.28
N ALA A 273 -4.64 -1.15 -12.05
CA ALA A 273 -4.88 -0.49 -10.77
C ALA A 273 -6.36 -0.45 -10.42
N GLY A 274 -7.20 0.02 -11.35
CA GLY A 274 -8.65 0.08 -11.14
C GLY A 274 -9.29 -1.29 -10.90
N GLU A 275 -8.88 -2.34 -11.65
CA GLU A 275 -9.39 -3.69 -11.44
C GLU A 275 -9.03 -4.20 -10.02
N LEU A 276 -7.79 -4.03 -9.56
CA LEU A 276 -7.37 -4.44 -8.22
C LEU A 276 -8.10 -3.67 -7.12
N ILE A 277 -8.22 -2.36 -7.26
CA ILE A 277 -8.89 -1.50 -6.27
C ILE A 277 -10.36 -1.87 -6.11
N VAL A 278 -11.06 -2.10 -7.21
CA VAL A 278 -12.49 -2.51 -7.17
C VAL A 278 -12.64 -3.86 -6.46
N ASP A 279 -11.76 -4.82 -6.72
CA ASP A 279 -11.80 -6.12 -6.04
C ASP A 279 -11.42 -6.02 -4.56
N PHE A 280 -10.50 -5.12 -4.20
CA PHE A 280 -10.18 -4.82 -2.82
C PHE A 280 -11.41 -4.30 -2.05
N TYR A 281 -12.13 -3.32 -2.61
CA TYR A 281 -13.34 -2.78 -1.97
C TYR A 281 -14.47 -3.81 -1.87
N ARG A 282 -14.66 -4.65 -2.90
CA ARG A 282 -15.61 -5.77 -2.83
C ARG A 282 -15.26 -6.74 -1.69
N GLY A 283 -13.96 -7.00 -1.49
CA GLY A 283 -13.47 -7.79 -0.37
C GLY A 283 -13.83 -7.16 0.99
N LEU A 284 -13.61 -5.86 1.13
CA LEU A 284 -13.96 -5.13 2.36
C LEU A 284 -15.47 -5.13 2.63
N GLN A 285 -16.28 -4.92 1.60
CA GLN A 285 -17.74 -4.88 1.72
C GLN A 285 -18.33 -6.20 2.23
N SER A 286 -17.62 -7.32 2.06
CA SER A 286 -18.05 -8.63 2.60
C SER A 286 -18.22 -8.61 4.13
N GLY A 287 -17.56 -7.67 4.83
CA GLY A 287 -17.57 -7.53 6.29
C GLY A 287 -16.89 -8.67 7.05
N THR A 288 -16.33 -9.65 6.34
CA THR A 288 -15.68 -10.84 6.91
C THR A 288 -14.16 -10.83 6.76
N LEU A 289 -13.63 -10.01 5.85
CA LEU A 289 -12.21 -9.92 5.58
C LEU A 289 -11.57 -8.72 6.28
N SER A 290 -10.36 -8.90 6.78
CA SER A 290 -9.51 -7.78 7.16
C SER A 290 -9.03 -7.03 5.90
N LYS A 291 -8.54 -5.79 6.06
CA LYS A 291 -7.94 -5.03 4.95
C LYS A 291 -6.79 -5.79 4.28
N ALA A 292 -5.96 -6.48 5.08
CA ALA A 292 -4.87 -7.29 4.55
C ALA A 292 -5.37 -8.47 3.71
N HIS A 293 -6.41 -9.18 4.14
CA HIS A 293 -7.00 -10.29 3.37
C HIS A 293 -7.76 -9.79 2.13
N ALA A 294 -8.43 -8.64 2.21
CA ALA A 294 -9.05 -8.03 1.04
C ALA A 294 -8.01 -7.67 -0.03
N LEU A 295 -6.87 -7.10 0.37
CA LEU A 295 -5.76 -6.81 -0.55
C LEU A 295 -5.15 -8.10 -1.12
N GLN A 296 -4.89 -9.10 -0.29
CA GLN A 296 -4.39 -10.40 -0.75
C GLN A 296 -5.34 -11.03 -1.79
N GLY A 297 -6.65 -11.00 -1.54
CA GLY A 297 -7.66 -11.50 -2.47
C GLY A 297 -7.62 -10.78 -3.81
N ALA A 298 -7.56 -9.45 -3.80
CA ALA A 298 -7.46 -8.63 -5.00
C ALA A 298 -6.16 -8.88 -5.78
N GLN A 299 -5.00 -8.97 -5.08
CA GLN A 299 -3.71 -9.31 -5.70
C GLN A 299 -3.74 -10.69 -6.36
N ARG A 300 -4.30 -11.70 -5.70
CA ARG A 300 -4.44 -13.06 -6.24
C ARG A 300 -5.39 -13.10 -7.43
N ALA A 301 -6.50 -12.39 -7.39
CA ALA A 301 -7.44 -12.29 -8.51
C ALA A 301 -6.77 -11.68 -9.75
N LEU A 302 -6.04 -10.57 -9.56
CA LEU A 302 -5.31 -9.92 -10.65
C LEU A 302 -4.18 -10.81 -11.18
N ALA A 303 -3.43 -11.49 -10.32
CA ALA A 303 -2.35 -12.42 -10.71
C ALA A 303 -2.87 -13.64 -11.47
N ALA A 304 -4.11 -14.07 -11.24
CA ALA A 304 -4.76 -15.17 -11.95
C ALA A 304 -5.17 -14.80 -13.39
N ASP A 305 -5.27 -13.51 -13.72
CA ASP A 305 -5.51 -13.06 -15.08
C ASP A 305 -4.18 -13.10 -15.88
N PRO A 306 -4.12 -13.85 -17.01
CA PRO A 306 -2.91 -13.93 -17.82
C PRO A 306 -2.35 -12.58 -18.29
N ARG A 307 -3.19 -11.55 -18.41
CA ARG A 307 -2.78 -10.19 -18.79
C ARG A 307 -1.94 -9.51 -17.71
N TYR A 308 -2.12 -9.88 -16.46
CA TYR A 308 -1.56 -9.24 -15.28
C TYR A 308 -0.82 -10.22 -14.36
N ALA A 309 -0.53 -11.44 -14.84
CA ALA A 309 0.15 -12.47 -14.05
C ALA A 309 1.52 -12.04 -13.51
N HIS A 310 2.21 -11.13 -14.23
CA HIS A 310 3.49 -10.61 -13.79
C HIS A 310 3.34 -9.72 -12.54
N PRO A 311 4.19 -9.93 -11.49
CA PRO A 311 4.05 -9.20 -10.22
C PRO A 311 4.18 -7.67 -10.32
N ALA A 312 4.73 -7.15 -11.40
CA ALA A 312 4.74 -5.70 -11.66
C ALA A 312 3.35 -5.05 -11.62
N TYR A 313 2.27 -5.81 -11.81
CA TYR A 313 0.91 -5.29 -11.85
C TYR A 313 0.18 -5.32 -10.50
N TRP A 314 0.46 -6.30 -9.64
CA TRP A 314 -0.26 -6.52 -8.39
C TRP A 314 0.61 -6.33 -7.13
N ALA A 315 1.92 -6.55 -7.25
CA ALA A 315 2.81 -6.49 -6.10
C ALA A 315 3.05 -5.07 -5.55
N PRO A 316 3.01 -3.98 -6.35
CA PRO A 316 3.30 -2.65 -5.81
C PRO A 316 2.32 -2.17 -4.75
N PHE A 317 1.11 -2.72 -4.67
CA PHE A 317 0.14 -2.30 -3.67
C PHE A 317 0.56 -2.74 -2.27
N LEU A 318 0.75 -1.76 -1.40
CA LEU A 318 1.11 -1.95 0.00
C LEU A 318 0.01 -1.42 0.91
N LEU A 319 -0.45 -2.27 1.81
CA LEU A 319 -1.27 -1.85 2.96
C LEU A 319 -0.35 -1.46 4.11
N ILE A 320 -0.51 -0.24 4.60
CA ILE A 320 0.34 0.36 5.62
C ILE A 320 -0.50 0.82 6.79
N GLY A 321 -0.07 0.53 8.01
CA GLY A 321 -0.80 0.83 9.24
C GLY A 321 -1.66 -0.33 9.73
N ASN A 322 -2.89 -0.05 10.11
CA ASN A 322 -3.82 -1.05 10.62
C ASN A 322 -4.29 -2.02 9.50
N TRP A 323 -4.04 -3.29 9.70
CA TRP A 323 -4.33 -4.37 8.75
C TRP A 323 -5.69 -5.06 8.93
N LEU A 324 -6.39 -4.79 10.04
CA LEU A 324 -7.68 -5.37 10.42
C LEU A 324 -8.87 -4.63 9.83
#